data_8c77ecb3f59e5d30f5a98c1331a4511f
#
_entry.id   8c77ecb3f59e5d30f5a98c1331a4511f
#
_cell.length_a   1.000
_cell.length_b   1.000
_cell.length_c   1.000
_cell.angle_alpha   90.00
_cell.angle_beta   90.00
_cell.angle_gamma   90.00
#
_symmetry.space_group_name_H-M   'P 1'
#
loop_
_entity.id
_entity.type
_entity.pdbx_description
1 polymer ?
#
loop_
_entity_poly.entity_id
_entity_poly.type
_entity_poly.pdbx_seq_one_letter_code
_entity_poly.pdbx_strand_id
1 'polypeptide(L)'
;MGKNLRAGLILFGVLVISRLLPLPPNSEPLLGLAVLAPYLSKNYLAFLLPLAVMFISDLFIGFHNSMLMTYSALALAPFISRVLDSKYMALGSSWLVWHVMANAGQWFPPFSPEALLFDMRLLISGVVVLLVYDVATRTKGLTTWFRESDI
;
A
#
# COMPACT_ATOMS: atom_id res chain seq x y z
N MET A 1 17.56 -18.64 -10.16
CA MET A 1 16.59 -17.64 -9.72
C MET A 1 17.27 -16.26 -9.79
N GLY A 2 16.78 -15.35 -10.62
CA GLY A 2 17.38 -14.03 -10.83
C GLY A 2 17.41 -13.19 -9.54
N LYS A 3 18.40 -12.27 -9.42
CA LYS A 3 18.56 -11.41 -8.22
C LYS A 3 17.26 -10.62 -7.91
N ASN A 4 16.58 -10.15 -8.95
CA ASN A 4 15.34 -9.38 -8.84
C ASN A 4 14.17 -10.20 -8.28
N LEU A 5 14.05 -11.46 -8.66
CA LEU A 5 13.03 -12.37 -8.12
C LEU A 5 13.24 -12.63 -6.62
N ARG A 6 14.50 -12.83 -6.19
CA ARG A 6 14.83 -13.02 -4.77
C ARG A 6 14.47 -11.78 -3.95
N ALA A 7 14.82 -10.59 -4.43
CA ALA A 7 14.50 -9.35 -3.75
C ALA A 7 12.98 -9.10 -3.66
N GLY A 8 12.25 -9.38 -4.74
CA GLY A 8 10.79 -9.32 -4.75
C GLY A 8 10.14 -10.27 -3.75
N LEU A 9 10.62 -11.51 -3.66
CA LEU A 9 10.13 -12.49 -2.69
C LEU A 9 10.44 -12.11 -1.25
N ILE A 10 11.64 -11.55 -0.99
CA ILE A 10 12.01 -11.05 0.34
C ILE A 10 11.09 -9.89 0.72
N LEU A 11 10.92 -8.91 -0.16
CA LEU A 11 10.01 -7.78 0.08
C LEU A 11 8.58 -8.26 0.36
N PHE A 12 8.07 -9.17 -0.47
CA PHE A 12 6.75 -9.77 -0.27
C PHE A 12 6.62 -10.42 1.11
N GLY A 13 7.61 -11.26 1.49
CA GLY A 13 7.62 -11.93 2.80
C GLY A 13 7.66 -10.93 3.96
N VAL A 14 8.50 -9.89 3.87
CA VAL A 14 8.58 -8.82 4.88
C VAL A 14 7.24 -8.11 5.04
N LEU A 15 6.55 -7.81 3.93
CA LEU A 15 5.25 -7.16 3.95
C LEU A 15 4.15 -8.04 4.55
N VAL A 16 4.13 -9.34 4.22
CA VAL A 16 3.19 -10.29 4.85
C VAL A 16 3.45 -10.36 6.35
N ILE A 17 4.71 -10.53 6.76
CA ILE A 17 5.09 -10.58 8.17
C ILE A 17 4.70 -9.29 8.90
N SER A 18 4.92 -8.12 8.29
CA SER A 18 4.56 -6.83 8.92
C SER A 18 3.07 -6.73 9.25
N ARG A 19 2.20 -7.36 8.45
CA ARG A 19 0.77 -7.42 8.74
C ARG A 19 0.39 -8.43 9.83
N LEU A 20 1.19 -9.46 10.02
CA LEU A 20 0.98 -10.47 11.06
C LEU A 20 1.52 -10.04 12.43
N LEU A 21 2.32 -8.97 12.49
CA LEU A 21 2.78 -8.40 13.74
C LEU A 21 1.61 -7.76 14.51
N PRO A 22 1.62 -7.78 15.85
CA PRO A 22 0.59 -7.16 16.69
C PRO A 22 0.72 -5.63 16.69
N LEU A 23 0.70 -5.02 15.52
CA LEU A 23 0.70 -3.57 15.35
C LEU A 23 -0.72 -3.02 15.53
N PRO A 24 -0.87 -1.74 15.88
CA PRO A 24 -2.17 -1.10 15.88
C PRO A 24 -2.83 -1.25 14.49
N PRO A 25 -4.14 -1.53 14.43
CA PRO A 25 -4.85 -1.67 13.16
C PRO A 25 -4.63 -0.45 12.25
N ASN A 26 -4.63 -0.66 10.93
CA ASN A 26 -4.37 0.36 9.90
C ASN A 26 -2.96 1.01 9.99
N SER A 27 -1.98 0.32 10.58
CA SER A 27 -0.57 0.78 10.57
C SER A 27 0.25 0.13 9.45
N GLU A 28 -0.40 -0.54 8.50
CA GLU A 28 0.26 -1.25 7.42
C GLU A 28 0.74 -0.31 6.30
N PRO A 29 1.88 -0.63 5.65
CA PRO A 29 2.45 0.16 4.57
C PRO A 29 1.75 -0.02 3.21
N LEU A 30 0.69 -0.86 3.12
CA LEU A 30 0.14 -1.35 1.85
C LEU A 30 -0.43 -0.24 0.96
N LEU A 31 -1.11 0.75 1.54
CA LEU A 31 -1.66 1.86 0.75
C LEU A 31 -0.54 2.70 0.12
N GLY A 32 0.51 3.00 0.88
CA GLY A 32 1.69 3.72 0.36
C GLY A 32 2.39 2.94 -0.75
N LEU A 33 2.50 1.62 -0.61
CA LEU A 33 3.08 0.75 -1.64
C LEU A 33 2.20 0.67 -2.89
N ALA A 34 0.88 0.62 -2.73
CA ALA A 34 -0.06 0.65 -3.85
C ALA A 34 0.06 1.95 -4.66
N VAL A 35 0.19 3.10 -3.96
CA VAL A 35 0.45 4.41 -4.59
C VAL A 35 1.80 4.42 -5.30
N LEU A 36 2.84 3.76 -4.76
CA LEU A 36 4.16 3.69 -5.39
C LEU A 36 4.25 2.69 -6.54
N ALA A 37 3.33 1.75 -6.67
CA ALA A 37 3.41 0.70 -7.69
C ALA A 37 3.71 1.22 -9.11
N PRO A 38 3.08 2.31 -9.61
CA PRO A 38 3.40 2.87 -10.93
C PRO A 38 4.79 3.49 -11.05
N TYR A 39 5.40 3.90 -9.93
CA TYR A 39 6.75 4.46 -9.90
C TYR A 39 7.82 3.38 -9.80
N LEU A 40 7.47 2.21 -9.25
CA LEU A 40 8.37 1.07 -9.09
C LEU A 40 8.47 0.22 -10.35
N SER A 41 7.38 0.08 -11.09
CA SER A 41 7.34 -0.75 -12.30
C SER A 41 6.27 -0.27 -13.28
N LYS A 42 6.58 -0.36 -14.57
CA LYS A 42 5.61 -0.18 -15.65
C LYS A 42 4.69 -1.40 -15.83
N ASN A 43 5.08 -2.54 -15.23
CA ASN A 43 4.32 -3.78 -15.33
C ASN A 43 3.09 -3.71 -14.40
N TYR A 44 1.91 -3.96 -14.96
CA TYR A 44 0.66 -4.02 -14.21
C TYR A 44 0.64 -5.09 -13.10
N LEU A 45 1.48 -6.11 -13.21
CA LEU A 45 1.65 -7.10 -12.14
C LEU A 45 2.14 -6.49 -10.82
N ALA A 46 2.88 -5.37 -10.87
CA ALA A 46 3.28 -4.65 -9.67
C ALA A 46 2.07 -4.11 -8.87
N PHE A 47 0.94 -3.85 -9.54
CA PHE A 47 -0.30 -3.39 -8.90
C PHE A 47 -0.98 -4.50 -8.08
N LEU A 48 -0.71 -5.75 -8.44
CA LEU A 48 -1.24 -6.89 -7.72
C LEU A 48 -0.47 -7.20 -6.44
N LEU A 49 0.75 -6.68 -6.30
CA LEU A 49 1.59 -6.98 -5.13
C LEU A 49 0.94 -6.59 -3.79
N PRO A 50 0.42 -5.37 -3.60
CA PRO A 50 -0.26 -5.01 -2.35
C PRO A 50 -1.50 -5.88 -2.08
N LEU A 51 -2.27 -6.22 -3.13
CA LEU A 51 -3.43 -7.09 -3.03
C LEU A 51 -3.05 -8.52 -2.65
N ALA A 52 -1.97 -9.05 -3.25
CA ALA A 52 -1.46 -10.38 -2.93
C ALA A 52 -0.95 -10.46 -1.48
N VAL A 53 -0.23 -9.43 -1.02
CA VAL A 53 0.19 -9.34 0.39
C VAL A 53 -1.02 -9.35 1.31
N MET A 54 -2.03 -8.54 1.00
CA MET A 54 -3.27 -8.47 1.79
C MET A 54 -3.97 -9.83 1.82
N PHE A 55 -4.14 -10.47 0.67
CA PHE A 55 -4.81 -11.77 0.57
C PHE A 55 -4.08 -12.85 1.37
N ILE A 56 -2.77 -12.98 1.20
CA ILE A 56 -1.99 -14.00 1.92
C ILE A 56 -2.03 -13.77 3.44
N SER A 57 -1.92 -12.53 3.89
CA SER A 57 -2.02 -12.25 5.33
C SER A 57 -3.42 -12.49 5.89
N ASP A 58 -4.48 -12.22 5.13
CA ASP A 58 -5.87 -12.44 5.55
C ASP A 58 -6.22 -13.94 5.65
N LEU A 59 -5.48 -14.84 4.98
CA LEU A 59 -5.59 -16.28 5.23
C LEU A 59 -5.21 -16.68 6.67
N PHE A 60 -4.34 -15.91 7.32
CA PHE A 60 -3.89 -16.13 8.69
C PHE A 60 -4.67 -15.29 9.71
N ILE A 61 -5.01 -14.05 9.36
CA ILE A 61 -5.76 -13.11 10.23
C ILE A 61 -7.25 -13.50 10.28
N GLY A 62 -7.77 -14.02 9.18
CA GLY A 62 -9.18 -14.34 8.98
C GLY A 62 -9.88 -13.38 8.04
N PHE A 63 -10.94 -13.86 7.43
CA PHE A 63 -11.77 -13.09 6.51
C PHE A 63 -12.77 -12.23 7.30
N HIS A 64 -13.01 -11.02 6.79
CA HIS A 64 -13.93 -10.06 7.41
C HIS A 64 -14.93 -9.50 6.39
N ASN A 65 -16.06 -8.99 6.86
CA ASN A 65 -17.18 -8.57 6.00
C ASN A 65 -16.84 -7.38 5.09
N SER A 66 -15.88 -6.54 5.46
CA SER A 66 -15.47 -5.36 4.67
C SER A 66 -14.39 -5.67 3.62
N MET A 67 -14.00 -6.94 3.41
CA MET A 67 -12.93 -7.30 2.45
C MET A 67 -13.15 -6.71 1.06
N LEU A 68 -14.37 -6.84 0.52
CA LEU A 68 -14.66 -6.33 -0.82
C LEU A 68 -14.33 -4.83 -0.93
N MET A 69 -14.70 -4.05 0.07
CA MET A 69 -14.48 -2.60 0.08
C MET A 69 -13.01 -2.25 0.26
N THR A 70 -12.32 -2.89 1.21
CA THR A 70 -10.90 -2.63 1.48
C THR A 70 -10.00 -3.06 0.31
N TYR A 71 -10.27 -4.21 -0.31
CA TYR A 71 -9.54 -4.67 -1.50
C TYR A 71 -9.79 -3.76 -2.71
N SER A 72 -11.05 -3.34 -2.92
CA SER A 72 -11.39 -2.41 -4.00
C SER A 72 -10.69 -1.06 -3.81
N ALA A 73 -10.69 -0.52 -2.59
CA ALA A 73 -10.00 0.73 -2.28
C ALA A 73 -8.48 0.62 -2.53
N LEU A 74 -7.86 -0.48 -2.10
CA LEU A 74 -6.44 -0.74 -2.33
C LEU A 74 -6.12 -0.91 -3.82
N ALA A 75 -6.99 -1.60 -4.58
CA ALA A 75 -6.84 -1.77 -6.02
C ALA A 75 -6.93 -0.46 -6.81
N LEU A 76 -7.72 0.51 -6.33
CA LEU A 76 -7.87 1.81 -6.97
C LEU A 76 -6.65 2.72 -6.79
N ALA A 77 -5.88 2.56 -5.71
CA ALA A 77 -4.77 3.45 -5.37
C ALA A 77 -3.70 3.59 -6.49
N PRO A 78 -3.24 2.53 -7.19
CA PRO A 78 -2.31 2.68 -8.30
C PRO A 78 -2.88 3.46 -9.49
N PHE A 79 -4.19 3.36 -9.75
CA PHE A 79 -4.84 4.09 -10.83
C PHE A 79 -4.97 5.57 -10.47
N ILE A 80 -5.34 5.90 -9.23
CA ILE A 80 -5.34 7.27 -8.71
C ILE A 80 -3.95 7.87 -8.86
N SER A 81 -2.91 7.10 -8.52
CA SER A 81 -1.52 7.52 -8.62
C SER A 81 -1.03 7.76 -10.06
N ARG A 82 -1.67 7.15 -11.07
CA ARG A 82 -1.36 7.40 -12.49
C ARG A 82 -1.98 8.68 -13.02
N VAL A 83 -3.09 9.10 -12.42
CA VAL A 83 -3.84 10.29 -12.87
C VAL A 83 -3.31 11.57 -12.22
N LEU A 84 -2.76 11.45 -11.00
CA LEU A 84 -2.26 12.59 -10.24
C LEU A 84 -0.74 12.74 -10.38
N ASP A 85 -0.29 13.96 -10.62
CA ASP A 85 1.14 14.27 -10.81
C ASP A 85 1.99 14.11 -9.54
N SER A 86 1.36 14.20 -8.36
CA SER A 86 2.03 14.08 -7.08
C SER A 86 1.64 12.80 -6.36
N LYS A 87 2.65 11.97 -6.01
CA LYS A 87 2.42 10.77 -5.19
C LYS A 87 1.84 11.07 -3.81
N TYR A 88 2.12 12.25 -3.23
CA TYR A 88 1.53 12.67 -1.96
C TYR A 88 0.06 13.03 -2.10
N MET A 89 -0.32 13.71 -3.21
CA MET A 89 -1.73 13.92 -3.53
C MET A 89 -2.44 12.60 -3.81
N ALA A 90 -1.78 11.70 -4.54
CA ALA A 90 -2.30 10.36 -4.80
C ALA A 90 -2.53 9.57 -3.50
N LEU A 91 -1.60 9.66 -2.54
CA LEU A 91 -1.77 9.03 -1.24
C LEU A 91 -2.97 9.62 -0.47
N GLY A 92 -3.08 10.93 -0.39
CA GLY A 92 -4.21 11.60 0.29
C GLY A 92 -5.54 11.24 -0.34
N SER A 93 -5.64 11.24 -1.67
CA SER A 93 -6.84 10.86 -2.41
C SER A 93 -7.18 9.37 -2.23
N SER A 94 -6.18 8.49 -2.28
CA SER A 94 -6.35 7.05 -2.06
C SER A 94 -6.78 6.75 -0.63
N TRP A 95 -6.22 7.48 0.35
CA TRP A 95 -6.62 7.39 1.74
C TRP A 95 -8.08 7.82 1.93
N LEU A 96 -8.52 8.89 1.28
CA LEU A 96 -9.91 9.33 1.35
C LEU A 96 -10.86 8.29 0.74
N VAL A 97 -10.50 7.71 -0.41
CA VAL A 97 -11.26 6.61 -1.03
C VAL A 97 -11.31 5.41 -0.08
N TRP A 98 -10.18 5.02 0.51
CA TRP A 98 -10.12 3.96 1.51
C TRP A 98 -11.05 4.27 2.69
N HIS A 99 -10.95 5.47 3.26
CA HIS A 99 -11.73 5.88 4.42
C HIS A 99 -13.24 5.75 4.16
N VAL A 100 -13.70 6.27 3.01
CA VAL A 100 -15.13 6.19 2.64
C VAL A 100 -15.55 4.75 2.39
N MET A 101 -14.77 3.98 1.61
CA MET A 101 -15.15 2.62 1.23
C MET A 101 -15.06 1.64 2.40
N ALA A 102 -13.99 1.69 3.20
CA ALA A 102 -13.81 0.79 4.33
C ALA A 102 -14.85 1.01 5.43
N ASN A 103 -15.32 2.24 5.58
CA ASN A 103 -16.35 2.60 6.57
C ASN A 103 -17.78 2.54 5.99
N ALA A 104 -17.94 2.32 4.68
CA ALA A 104 -19.26 2.13 4.08
C ALA A 104 -19.94 0.87 4.63
N GLY A 105 -21.12 1.03 5.22
CA GLY A 105 -21.87 -0.07 5.83
C GLY A 105 -21.41 -0.47 7.24
N GLN A 106 -20.45 0.24 7.83
CA GLN A 106 -20.09 0.07 9.24
C GLN A 106 -21.10 0.76 10.18
N TRP A 107 -21.09 0.35 11.45
CA TRP A 107 -21.95 0.93 12.49
C TRP A 107 -21.67 2.40 12.80
N PHE A 108 -20.46 2.88 12.44
CA PHE A 108 -20.05 4.27 12.63
C PHE A 108 -20.22 5.07 11.34
N PRO A 109 -20.66 6.33 11.42
CA PRO A 109 -20.61 7.21 10.28
C PRO A 109 -19.18 7.33 9.75
N PRO A 110 -18.94 7.30 8.42
CA PRO A 110 -17.58 7.32 7.86
C PRO A 110 -16.75 8.54 8.31
N PHE A 111 -17.38 9.65 8.60
CA PHE A 111 -16.68 10.87 9.03
C PHE A 111 -16.75 11.12 10.55
N SER A 112 -16.94 10.09 11.36
CA SER A 112 -16.82 10.24 12.81
C SER A 112 -15.35 10.48 13.20
N PRO A 113 -15.08 11.23 14.30
CA PRO A 113 -13.72 11.46 14.78
C PRO A 113 -12.95 10.14 15.04
N GLU A 114 -13.64 9.13 15.53
CA GLU A 114 -13.08 7.80 15.83
C GLU A 114 -12.64 7.10 14.55
N ALA A 115 -13.47 7.09 13.51
CA ALA A 115 -13.14 6.49 12.21
C ALA A 115 -11.97 7.24 11.55
N LEU A 116 -11.96 8.58 11.60
CA LEU A 116 -10.86 9.39 11.09
C LEU A 116 -9.55 9.09 11.80
N LEU A 117 -9.53 9.06 13.13
CA LEU A 117 -8.33 8.75 13.91
C LEU A 117 -7.83 7.32 13.66
N PHE A 118 -8.75 6.38 13.47
CA PHE A 118 -8.41 5.01 13.14
C PHE A 118 -7.69 4.91 11.78
N ASP A 119 -8.20 5.60 10.76
CA ASP A 119 -7.64 5.56 9.40
C ASP A 119 -6.45 6.51 9.21
N MET A 120 -6.23 7.50 10.10
CA MET A 120 -5.04 8.35 10.07
C MET A 120 -3.73 7.56 10.19
N ARG A 121 -3.75 6.42 10.87
CA ARG A 121 -2.57 5.54 10.98
C ARG A 121 -2.16 5.02 9.60
N LEU A 122 -3.13 4.67 8.75
CA LEU A 122 -2.88 4.23 7.39
C LEU A 122 -2.27 5.35 6.53
N LEU A 123 -2.75 6.59 6.69
CA LEU A 123 -2.17 7.76 6.03
C LEU A 123 -0.72 8.00 6.49
N ILE A 124 -0.47 7.96 7.81
CA ILE A 124 0.86 8.17 8.37
C ILE A 124 1.84 7.09 7.88
N SER A 125 1.45 5.82 7.93
CA SER A 125 2.30 4.73 7.41
C SER A 125 2.56 4.88 5.93
N GLY A 126 1.57 5.31 5.14
CA GLY A 126 1.73 5.62 3.73
C GLY A 126 2.74 6.77 3.49
N VAL A 127 2.65 7.85 4.27
CA VAL A 127 3.62 8.97 4.20
C VAL A 127 5.04 8.47 4.50
N VAL A 128 5.22 7.64 5.54
CA VAL A 128 6.52 7.05 5.87
C VAL A 128 7.08 6.26 4.69
N VAL A 129 6.25 5.44 4.04
CA VAL A 129 6.65 4.68 2.84
C VAL A 129 7.12 5.61 1.71
N LEU A 130 6.38 6.70 1.43
CA LEU A 130 6.77 7.66 0.39
C LEU A 130 8.07 8.39 0.73
N LEU A 131 8.29 8.75 2.00
CA LEU A 131 9.52 9.38 2.46
C LEU A 131 10.72 8.43 2.34
N VAL A 132 10.56 7.18 2.74
CA VAL A 132 11.59 6.14 2.56
C VAL A 132 11.94 5.97 1.08
N TYR A 133 10.94 5.92 0.21
CA TYR A 133 11.16 5.87 -1.24
C TYR A 133 11.93 7.10 -1.75
N ASP A 134 11.58 8.32 -1.30
CA ASP A 134 12.26 9.54 -1.71
C ASP A 134 13.73 9.59 -1.25
N VAL A 135 13.99 9.17 -0.02
CA VAL A 135 15.37 9.07 0.48
C VAL A 135 16.14 8.01 -0.31
N ALA A 136 15.55 6.85 -0.53
CA ALA A 136 16.16 5.75 -1.26
C ALA A 136 16.51 6.13 -2.72
N THR A 137 15.64 6.88 -3.39
CA THR A 137 15.87 7.31 -4.78
C THR A 137 16.85 8.48 -4.92
N ARG A 138 17.06 9.27 -3.86
CA ARG A 138 18.08 10.34 -3.84
C ARG A 138 19.48 9.80 -3.59
N THR A 139 19.63 8.65 -2.95
CA THR A 139 20.93 8.01 -2.74
C THR A 139 21.35 7.27 -4.02
N LYS A 140 22.45 7.76 -4.66
CA LYS A 140 22.93 7.30 -5.98
C LYS A 140 23.13 5.79 -6.13
N GLY A 141 23.21 5.03 -5.04
CA GLY A 141 23.41 3.57 -5.06
C GLY A 141 22.15 2.74 -5.31
N LEU A 142 20.95 3.28 -5.04
CA LEU A 142 19.69 2.58 -5.24
C LEU A 142 19.06 2.85 -6.60
N THR A 143 19.33 4.00 -7.22
CA THR A 143 18.81 4.35 -8.56
C THR A 143 19.40 3.47 -9.67
N THR A 144 20.64 3.00 -9.55
CA THR A 144 21.23 2.04 -10.49
C THR A 144 20.57 0.66 -10.38
N TRP A 145 20.19 0.26 -9.18
CA TRP A 145 19.59 -1.04 -8.93
C TRP A 145 18.18 -1.18 -9.54
N PHE A 146 17.36 -0.12 -9.46
CA PHE A 146 16.03 -0.09 -10.08
C PHE A 146 16.07 0.07 -11.60
N ARG A 147 17.08 0.76 -12.15
CA ARG A 147 17.23 0.97 -13.60
C ARG A 147 17.71 -0.28 -14.34
N GLU A 148 18.48 -1.15 -13.68
CA GLU A 148 18.95 -2.42 -14.26
C GLU A 148 17.88 -3.53 -14.24
N SER A 149 16.75 -3.32 -13.58
CA SER A 149 15.63 -4.26 -13.52
C SER A 149 14.63 -4.13 -14.68
N ASP A 150 14.81 -3.12 -15.55
CA ASP A 150 13.94 -2.86 -16.70
C ASP A 150 14.35 -3.64 -17.99
N ILE A 151 15.25 -4.65 -17.86
CA ILE A 151 15.64 -5.55 -18.96
C ILE A 151 14.98 -6.91 -18.76
#